data_2eae4f5100d7672149a0160612a1f672
#
_entry.id   2eae4f5100d7672149a0160612a1f672
#
_cell.length_a   1.000
_cell.length_b   1.000
_cell.length_c   1.000
_cell.angle_alpha   90.00
_cell.angle_beta   90.00
_cell.angle_gamma   90.00
#
_symmetry.space_group_name_H-M   'P 1'
#
loop_
_entity.id
_entity.type
_entity.pdbx_description
1 polymer ?
#
loop_
_entity_poly.entity_id
_entity_poly.type
_entity_poly.pdbx_seq_one_letter_code
_entity_poly.pdbx_strand_id
1 'polypeptide(L)'
;LLHKWTISLWRRPLRMLAGGTAAANIGFVYNTRNGNNPANARLSLNIEPTIGFDYPIGRASHTRGISMHPGACAHFPLILHYEASAPLFGLMFSPNYGQSYYEIFNRGNYDHNCVPTTFGSTPSFRQMLTLDLRLAHTTWRIGYMGNYEQSHVNNLKTHTYTHSIVIGVVKRFRTVKE
;
A
#
# COMPACT_ATOMS: atom_id res chain seq x y z
N LEU A 1 -7.17 9.02 -3.05
CA LEU A 1 -7.01 10.13 -4.01
C LEU A 1 -5.73 10.88 -3.66
N LEU A 2 -4.76 10.99 -4.59
CA LEU A 2 -3.48 11.66 -4.36
C LEU A 2 -3.41 12.97 -5.16
N HIS A 3 -3.12 14.06 -4.48
CA HIS A 3 -2.78 15.34 -5.11
C HIS A 3 -1.29 15.40 -5.40
N LYS A 4 -0.90 16.03 -6.52
CA LYS A 4 0.49 16.06 -7.01
C LYS A 4 1.00 17.49 -7.12
N TRP A 5 2.16 17.74 -6.50
CA TRP A 5 2.92 18.98 -6.65
C TRP A 5 4.27 18.70 -7.28
N THR A 6 4.78 19.63 -8.06
CA THR A 6 6.10 19.53 -8.67
C THR A 6 7.03 20.57 -8.07
N ILE A 7 8.13 20.13 -7.50
CA ILE A 7 9.19 20.97 -6.94
C ILE A 7 10.46 20.68 -7.76
N SER A 8 11.24 21.71 -8.07
CA SER A 8 12.54 21.53 -8.73
C SER A 8 13.62 21.27 -7.69
N LEU A 9 14.22 20.08 -7.73
CA LEU A 9 15.35 19.69 -6.87
C LEU A 9 16.56 19.37 -7.75
N TRP A 10 17.68 20.07 -7.54
CA TRP A 10 18.92 19.88 -8.32
C TRP A 10 18.71 19.80 -9.84
N ARG A 11 17.95 20.75 -10.40
CA ARG A 11 17.60 20.83 -11.84
C ARG A 11 16.74 19.67 -12.36
N ARG A 12 16.19 18.83 -11.48
CA ARG A 12 15.25 17.76 -11.84
C ARG A 12 13.89 17.98 -11.18
N PRO A 13 12.79 17.68 -11.87
CA PRO A 13 11.45 17.83 -11.29
C PRO A 13 11.21 16.68 -10.30
N LEU A 14 11.20 16.98 -9.01
CA LEU A 14 10.67 16.09 -7.97
C LEU A 14 9.16 16.29 -7.88
N ARG A 15 8.41 15.23 -8.05
CA ARG A 15 6.96 15.27 -7.83
C ARG A 15 6.65 14.76 -6.45
N MET A 16 6.07 15.62 -5.63
CA MET A 16 5.53 15.24 -4.33
C MET A 16 4.07 14.79 -4.50
N LEU A 17 3.69 13.79 -3.72
CA LEU A 17 2.35 13.24 -3.68
C LEU A 17 1.85 13.29 -2.25
N ALA A 18 0.63 13.76 -2.03
CA ALA A 18 -0.03 13.63 -0.74
C ALA A 18 -1.53 13.45 -0.94
N GLY A 19 -2.15 12.72 -0.05
CA GLY A 19 -3.58 12.45 -0.13
C GLY A 19 -4.06 11.42 0.86
N GLY A 20 -5.14 10.74 0.52
CA GLY A 20 -5.73 9.68 1.33
C GLY A 20 -6.03 8.44 0.51
N THR A 21 -5.85 7.30 1.13
CA THR A 21 -6.14 5.98 0.59
C THR A 21 -7.14 5.28 1.49
N ALA A 22 -8.17 4.66 0.91
CA ALA A 22 -9.00 3.71 1.62
C ALA A 22 -8.38 2.31 1.44
N ALA A 23 -8.05 1.66 2.54
CA ALA A 23 -7.42 0.35 2.55
C ALA A 23 -8.35 -0.69 3.19
N ALA A 24 -8.54 -1.82 2.52
CA ALA A 24 -9.19 -2.99 3.07
C ALA A 24 -8.14 -4.10 3.21
N ASN A 25 -7.96 -4.60 4.43
CA ASN A 25 -7.03 -5.69 4.70
C ASN A 25 -7.82 -6.92 5.14
N ILE A 26 -7.56 -8.04 4.50
CA ILE A 26 -8.14 -9.34 4.82
C ILE A 26 -6.99 -10.30 5.02
N GLY A 27 -6.92 -10.92 6.18
CA GLY A 27 -5.89 -11.90 6.51
C GLY A 27 -6.48 -13.10 7.25
N PHE A 28 -5.88 -14.24 7.06
CA PHE A 28 -6.22 -15.47 7.78
C PHE A 28 -4.94 -16.17 8.21
N VAL A 29 -4.86 -16.51 9.48
CA VAL A 29 -3.74 -17.27 10.05
C VAL A 29 -4.30 -18.53 10.70
N TYR A 30 -3.71 -19.66 10.36
CA TYR A 30 -4.06 -20.95 10.95
C TYR A 30 -2.85 -21.54 11.66
N ASN A 31 -3.01 -21.89 12.95
CA ASN A 31 -1.96 -22.48 13.76
C ASN A 31 -2.47 -23.69 14.52
N THR A 32 -2.08 -24.89 14.09
CA THR A 32 -2.50 -26.16 14.68
C THR A 32 -1.98 -26.40 16.09
N ARG A 33 -0.97 -25.65 16.55
CA ARG A 33 -0.44 -25.75 17.91
C ARG A 33 -1.33 -25.07 18.97
N ASN A 34 -2.24 -24.22 18.53
CA ASN A 34 -3.20 -23.56 19.41
C ASN A 34 -4.52 -24.33 19.41
N GLY A 35 -4.68 -25.27 20.36
CA GLY A 35 -5.82 -26.17 20.40
C GLY A 35 -7.18 -25.48 20.63
N ASN A 36 -7.22 -24.33 21.31
CA ASN A 36 -8.47 -23.66 21.61
C ASN A 36 -8.95 -22.72 20.51
N ASN A 37 -8.05 -22.12 19.76
CA ASN A 37 -8.40 -21.20 18.68
C ASN A 37 -7.36 -21.25 17.55
N PRO A 38 -7.38 -22.32 16.72
CA PRO A 38 -6.37 -22.50 15.69
C PRO A 38 -6.47 -21.48 14.55
N ALA A 39 -7.63 -20.86 14.38
CA ALA A 39 -7.89 -19.92 13.31
C ALA A 39 -7.91 -18.48 13.82
N ASN A 40 -7.33 -17.56 13.08
CA ASN A 40 -7.41 -16.13 13.33
C ASN A 40 -7.68 -15.41 12.00
N ALA A 41 -8.86 -14.81 11.90
CA ALA A 41 -9.21 -13.96 10.76
C ALA A 41 -8.97 -12.49 11.15
N ARG A 42 -8.40 -11.75 10.23
CA ARG A 42 -8.21 -10.31 10.34
C ARG A 42 -8.96 -9.63 9.23
N LEU A 43 -9.80 -8.70 9.59
CA LEU A 43 -10.52 -7.86 8.65
C LEU A 43 -10.41 -6.43 9.16
N SER A 44 -9.88 -5.53 8.33
CA SER A 44 -9.86 -4.11 8.66
C SER A 44 -10.15 -3.23 7.45
N LEU A 45 -10.82 -2.13 7.72
CA LEU A 45 -11.08 -1.06 6.76
C LEU A 45 -10.49 0.22 7.35
N ASN A 46 -9.55 0.84 6.65
CA ASN A 46 -8.83 2.00 7.17
C ASN A 46 -8.87 3.15 6.17
N ILE A 47 -8.86 4.37 6.70
CA ILE A 47 -8.50 5.57 5.95
C ILE A 47 -7.07 5.94 6.33
N GLU A 48 -6.22 5.99 5.31
CA GLU A 48 -4.78 6.15 5.45
C GLU A 48 -4.33 7.43 4.75
N PRO A 49 -3.88 8.47 5.47
CA PRO A 49 -3.09 9.52 4.87
C PRO A 49 -1.86 8.92 4.20
N THR A 50 -1.58 9.39 3.01
CA THR A 50 -0.54 8.85 2.14
C THR A 50 0.31 9.99 1.63
N ILE A 51 1.63 9.85 1.74
CA ILE A 51 2.62 10.75 1.18
C ILE A 51 3.58 9.98 0.29
N GLY A 52 4.16 10.66 -0.69
CA GLY A 52 5.12 10.01 -1.57
C GLY A 52 5.87 10.98 -2.45
N PHE A 53 6.75 10.45 -3.28
CA PHE A 53 7.44 11.22 -4.30
C PHE A 53 7.81 10.37 -5.51
N ASP A 54 7.87 11.04 -6.67
CA ASP A 54 8.42 10.51 -7.93
C ASP A 54 9.70 11.28 -8.28
N TYR A 55 10.82 10.60 -8.39
CA TYR A 55 12.10 11.17 -8.79
C TYR A 55 12.60 10.55 -10.09
N PRO A 56 12.76 11.34 -11.20
CA PRO A 56 13.29 10.82 -12.44
C PRO A 56 14.80 10.61 -12.34
N ILE A 57 15.27 9.35 -12.46
CA ILE A 57 16.69 8.99 -12.39
C ILE A 57 17.34 9.11 -13.77
N GLY A 58 16.64 8.81 -14.85
CA GLY A 58 17.14 8.90 -16.22
C GLY A 58 17.26 10.33 -16.74
N ARG A 59 18.18 10.61 -17.67
CA ARG A 59 18.20 11.86 -18.43
C ARG A 59 16.90 11.94 -19.25
N ALA A 60 16.09 12.95 -18.99
CA ALA A 60 14.97 13.26 -19.86
C ALA A 60 15.53 13.74 -21.21
N SER A 61 15.60 12.85 -22.19
CA SER A 61 15.76 13.30 -23.56
C SER A 61 14.45 13.97 -23.95
N HIS A 62 14.49 15.27 -24.21
CA HIS A 62 13.42 16.03 -24.84
C HIS A 62 13.33 15.60 -26.31
N THR A 63 12.88 14.42 -26.60
CA THR A 63 12.58 14.01 -27.97
C THR A 63 11.07 13.94 -28.13
N ARG A 64 10.50 15.04 -28.60
CA ARG A 64 9.25 15.05 -29.36
C ARG A 64 9.50 14.26 -30.63
N GLY A 65 9.00 13.03 -30.69
CA GLY A 65 9.08 12.19 -31.88
C GLY A 65 10.17 11.12 -31.74
N ILE A 66 9.72 9.87 -31.88
CA ILE A 66 10.59 8.70 -31.98
C ILE A 66 11.22 8.75 -33.37
N SER A 67 12.38 9.37 -33.50
CA SER A 67 13.25 9.14 -34.64
C SER A 67 14.13 7.94 -34.31
N MET A 68 13.82 6.79 -34.86
CA MET A 68 14.69 5.63 -34.79
C MET A 68 15.89 5.86 -35.69
N HIS A 69 16.96 6.41 -35.15
CA HIS A 69 18.27 6.32 -35.77
C HIS A 69 18.93 5.02 -35.28
N PRO A 70 19.45 4.16 -36.17
CA PRO A 70 20.22 2.99 -35.80
C PRO A 70 21.48 3.46 -35.06
N GLY A 71 21.56 3.19 -33.74
CA GLY A 71 22.70 3.59 -32.89
C GLY A 71 22.37 4.48 -31.72
N ALA A 72 21.15 5.01 -31.58
CA ALA A 72 20.73 5.73 -30.39
C ALA A 72 20.35 4.71 -29.33
N CYS A 73 21.13 4.62 -28.27
CA CYS A 73 20.74 3.92 -27.04
C CYS A 73 19.39 4.48 -26.58
N ALA A 74 18.33 3.69 -26.65
CA ALA A 74 17.01 4.08 -26.18
C ALA A 74 17.08 4.42 -24.69
N HIS A 75 17.09 5.70 -24.37
CA HIS A 75 17.08 6.19 -22.98
C HIS A 75 15.66 6.01 -22.45
N PHE A 76 15.42 4.90 -21.77
CA PHE A 76 14.15 4.67 -21.10
C PHE A 76 14.05 5.57 -19.85
N PRO A 77 12.98 6.35 -19.70
CA PRO A 77 12.80 7.18 -18.53
C PRO A 77 12.54 6.30 -17.29
N LEU A 78 13.53 6.23 -16.41
CA LEU A 78 13.46 5.51 -15.14
C LEU A 78 13.01 6.49 -14.05
N ILE A 79 12.02 6.09 -13.26
CA ILE A 79 11.49 6.90 -12.16
C ILE A 79 11.57 6.08 -10.89
N LEU A 80 12.19 6.65 -9.87
CA LEU A 80 12.09 6.18 -8.51
C LEU A 80 10.79 6.69 -7.93
N HIS A 81 9.91 5.78 -7.49
CA HIS A 81 8.66 6.09 -6.82
C HIS A 81 8.74 5.59 -5.38
N TYR A 82 8.43 6.45 -4.45
CA TYR A 82 8.27 6.12 -3.04
C TYR A 82 6.91 6.57 -2.54
N GLU A 83 6.27 5.73 -1.74
CA GLU A 83 5.00 6.00 -1.11
C GLU A 83 4.99 5.44 0.30
N ALA A 84 4.44 6.20 1.25
CA ALA A 84 4.27 5.80 2.63
C ALA A 84 2.87 6.16 3.11
N SER A 85 2.22 5.27 3.84
CA SER A 85 0.91 5.47 4.44
C SER A 85 0.84 4.89 5.84
N ALA A 86 -0.06 5.46 6.66
CA ALA A 86 -0.37 4.97 7.98
C ALA A 86 -1.87 5.13 8.25
N PRO A 87 -2.54 4.20 8.94
CA PRO A 87 -3.95 4.30 9.25
C PRO A 87 -4.20 5.47 10.21
N LEU A 88 -5.13 6.35 9.86
CA LEU A 88 -5.57 7.43 10.76
C LEU A 88 -6.72 6.96 11.63
N PHE A 89 -7.74 6.38 10.99
CA PHE A 89 -8.88 5.75 11.65
C PHE A 89 -9.49 4.68 10.75
N GLY A 90 -10.21 3.74 11.38
CA GLY A 90 -10.83 2.64 10.65
C GLY A 90 -11.75 1.80 11.51
N LEU A 91 -12.12 0.65 10.97
CA LEU A 91 -12.88 -0.40 11.64
C LEU A 91 -12.10 -1.70 11.53
N MET A 92 -12.00 -2.44 12.62
CA MET A 92 -11.34 -3.74 12.65
C MET A 92 -12.26 -4.78 13.27
N PHE A 93 -12.36 -5.94 12.61
CA PHE A 93 -12.94 -7.12 13.23
C PHE A 93 -11.86 -7.83 14.06
N SER A 94 -12.14 -8.02 15.34
CA SER A 94 -11.27 -8.72 16.28
C SER A 94 -12.11 -9.49 17.28
N PRO A 95 -11.82 -10.78 17.51
CA PRO A 95 -12.43 -11.49 18.64
C PRO A 95 -11.97 -10.88 19.95
N ASN A 96 -12.73 -11.06 21.02
CA ASN A 96 -12.31 -10.75 22.38
C ASN A 96 -11.29 -11.77 22.87
N TYR A 97 -10.49 -11.39 23.86
CA TYR A 97 -9.56 -12.32 24.50
C TYR A 97 -10.29 -13.57 25.03
N GLY A 98 -9.86 -14.75 24.61
CA GLY A 98 -10.48 -16.03 24.98
C GLY A 98 -11.74 -16.41 24.18
N GLN A 99 -12.26 -15.53 23.32
CA GLN A 99 -13.41 -15.82 22.48
C GLN A 99 -12.99 -16.63 21.25
N SER A 100 -13.70 -17.73 20.98
CA SER A 100 -13.48 -18.56 19.80
C SER A 100 -14.33 -18.11 18.61
N TYR A 101 -13.88 -18.40 17.39
CA TYR A 101 -14.68 -18.16 16.18
C TYR A 101 -15.97 -18.98 16.16
N TYR A 102 -15.98 -20.16 16.81
CA TYR A 102 -17.19 -20.96 16.99
C TYR A 102 -18.26 -20.21 17.80
N GLU A 103 -17.86 -19.52 18.89
CA GLU A 103 -18.79 -18.71 19.69
C GLU A 103 -19.34 -17.53 18.89
N ILE A 104 -18.50 -16.89 18.10
CA ILE A 104 -18.90 -15.76 17.25
C ILE A 104 -19.88 -16.22 16.17
N PHE A 105 -19.50 -17.19 15.34
CA PHE A 105 -20.24 -17.49 14.14
C PHE A 105 -21.36 -18.54 14.33
N ASN A 106 -21.19 -19.50 15.25
CA ASN A 106 -22.19 -20.53 15.49
C ASN A 106 -23.19 -20.17 16.59
N ARG A 107 -22.76 -19.46 17.60
CA ARG A 107 -23.64 -19.01 18.70
C ARG A 107 -24.15 -17.60 18.54
N GLY A 108 -23.69 -16.87 17.53
CA GLY A 108 -24.11 -15.49 17.28
C GLY A 108 -23.63 -14.49 18.32
N ASN A 109 -22.55 -14.80 19.06
CA ASN A 109 -22.00 -13.89 20.06
C ASN A 109 -21.05 -12.89 19.37
N TYR A 110 -21.62 -11.80 18.83
CA TYR A 110 -20.90 -10.74 18.14
C TYR A 110 -20.55 -9.55 19.04
N ASP A 111 -20.50 -9.74 20.35
CA ASP A 111 -20.29 -8.67 21.29
C ASP A 111 -18.93 -8.02 21.11
N HIS A 112 -18.93 -6.72 20.77
CA HIS A 112 -17.75 -5.87 20.58
C HIS A 112 -16.67 -6.39 19.60
N ASN A 113 -17.02 -7.25 18.65
CA ASN A 113 -16.07 -7.78 17.66
C ASN A 113 -15.72 -6.78 16.56
N CYS A 114 -16.58 -5.82 16.28
CA CYS A 114 -16.31 -4.74 15.32
C CYS A 114 -15.91 -3.49 16.08
N VAL A 115 -14.63 -3.16 16.07
CA VAL A 115 -14.06 -2.11 16.91
C VAL A 115 -13.56 -0.95 16.05
N PRO A 116 -13.95 0.30 16.35
CA PRO A 116 -13.35 1.46 15.72
C PRO A 116 -11.87 1.57 16.13
N THR A 117 -11.01 1.81 15.17
CA THR A 117 -9.57 1.89 15.37
C THR A 117 -9.02 3.26 15.02
N THR A 118 -7.97 3.64 15.70
CA THR A 118 -7.21 4.87 15.47
C THR A 118 -5.74 4.52 15.35
N PHE A 119 -4.91 5.47 14.96
CA PHE A 119 -3.45 5.28 14.94
C PHE A 119 -2.89 4.80 16.27
N GLY A 120 -3.50 5.21 17.42
CA GLY A 120 -3.07 4.77 18.74
C GLY A 120 -3.37 3.29 19.04
N SER A 121 -4.50 2.75 18.54
CA SER A 121 -4.86 1.34 18.71
C SER A 121 -4.27 0.43 17.63
N THR A 122 -3.96 0.99 16.45
CA THR A 122 -3.37 0.26 15.30
C THR A 122 -2.20 1.04 14.70
N PRO A 123 -1.06 1.18 15.43
CA PRO A 123 0.09 1.94 14.95
C PRO A 123 0.81 1.19 13.82
N SER A 124 0.19 1.18 12.67
CA SER A 124 0.64 0.46 11.48
C SER A 124 1.28 1.41 10.48
N PHE A 125 2.14 0.89 9.63
CA PHE A 125 2.86 1.65 8.63
C PHE A 125 3.08 0.81 7.38
N ARG A 126 2.80 1.38 6.22
CA ARG A 126 3.08 0.77 4.92
C ARG A 126 3.99 1.67 4.13
N GLN A 127 4.98 1.08 3.49
CA GLN A 127 5.86 1.78 2.56
C GLN A 127 6.08 0.98 1.30
N MET A 128 6.25 1.69 0.19
CA MET A 128 6.54 1.11 -1.11
C MET A 128 7.62 1.92 -1.81
N LEU A 129 8.69 1.25 -2.22
CA LEU A 129 9.78 1.82 -3.01
C LEU A 129 9.88 1.06 -4.31
N THR A 130 9.66 1.72 -5.44
CA THR A 130 9.68 1.07 -6.75
C THR A 130 10.47 1.85 -7.79
N LEU A 131 10.99 1.11 -8.76
CA LEU A 131 11.55 1.63 -9.99
C LEU A 131 10.56 1.41 -11.12
N ASP A 132 10.15 2.51 -11.72
CA ASP A 132 9.20 2.53 -12.83
C ASP A 132 9.94 2.77 -14.14
N LEU A 133 9.93 1.78 -15.03
CA LEU A 133 10.47 1.87 -16.38
C LEU A 133 9.34 2.19 -17.35
N ARG A 134 9.33 3.38 -17.92
CA ARG A 134 8.31 3.82 -18.89
C ARG A 134 8.67 3.40 -20.30
N LEU A 135 7.82 2.56 -20.89
CA LEU A 135 7.90 2.13 -22.28
C LEU A 135 6.64 2.62 -22.99
N ALA A 136 6.78 3.49 -23.99
CA ALA A 136 5.67 4.01 -24.81
C ALA A 136 4.33 4.21 -24.04
N HIS A 137 3.45 3.22 -24.05
CA HIS A 137 2.12 3.24 -23.43
C HIS A 137 2.03 2.47 -22.11
N THR A 138 3.10 1.80 -21.71
CA THR A 138 3.13 0.89 -20.56
C THR A 138 4.28 1.26 -19.62
N THR A 139 4.06 1.15 -18.34
CA THR A 139 5.10 1.31 -17.32
C THR A 139 5.30 -0.01 -16.59
N TRP A 140 6.50 -0.54 -16.65
CA TRP A 140 6.90 -1.69 -15.86
C TRP A 140 7.40 -1.21 -14.50
N ARG A 141 6.96 -1.87 -13.47
CA ARG A 141 7.28 -1.53 -12.08
C ARG A 141 7.92 -2.72 -11.41
N ILE A 142 9.06 -2.50 -10.75
CA ILE A 142 9.69 -3.45 -9.85
C ILE A 142 10.10 -2.73 -8.58
N GLY A 143 9.95 -3.38 -7.44
CA GLY A 143 10.36 -2.76 -6.18
C GLY A 143 10.07 -3.60 -4.96
N TYR A 144 10.04 -2.92 -3.84
CA TYR A 144 9.87 -3.45 -2.51
C TYR A 144 8.67 -2.79 -1.82
N MET A 145 7.91 -3.58 -1.09
CA MET A 145 6.85 -3.12 -0.21
C MET A 145 7.06 -3.71 1.19
N GLY A 146 7.13 -2.84 2.18
CA GLY A 146 7.09 -3.19 3.60
C GLY A 146 5.74 -2.84 4.19
N ASN A 147 5.10 -3.78 4.86
CA ASN A 147 3.85 -3.58 5.57
C ASN A 147 4.03 -4.02 7.03
N TYR A 148 3.91 -3.08 7.95
CA TYR A 148 4.11 -3.27 9.39
C TYR A 148 2.78 -3.02 10.07
N GLU A 149 2.05 -4.10 10.34
CA GLU A 149 0.75 -4.05 10.97
C GLU A 149 0.89 -4.36 12.46
N GLN A 150 0.41 -3.45 13.28
CA GLN A 150 0.32 -3.61 14.71
C GLN A 150 -1.09 -3.27 15.16
N SER A 151 -1.62 -4.02 16.11
CA SER A 151 -2.89 -3.68 16.74
C SER A 151 -2.92 -4.09 18.20
N HIS A 152 -3.63 -3.27 18.99
CA HIS A 152 -3.97 -3.56 20.38
C HIS A 152 -5.47 -3.29 20.53
N VAL A 153 -6.26 -4.31 20.27
CA VAL A 153 -7.72 -4.26 20.22
C VAL A 153 -8.28 -5.46 20.99
N ASN A 154 -9.33 -5.27 21.77
CA ASN A 154 -9.98 -6.31 22.57
C ASN A 154 -9.01 -7.11 23.45
N ASN A 155 -8.05 -6.43 24.07
CA ASN A 155 -6.96 -7.02 24.87
C ASN A 155 -6.07 -8.00 24.11
N LEU A 156 -6.12 -8.00 22.78
CA LEU A 156 -5.24 -8.76 21.91
C LEU A 156 -4.19 -7.85 21.27
N LYS A 157 -2.92 -8.21 21.45
CA LYS A 157 -1.80 -7.57 20.77
C LYS A 157 -1.39 -8.40 19.57
N THR A 158 -1.35 -7.80 18.41
CA THR A 158 -0.90 -8.47 17.20
C THR A 158 0.16 -7.64 16.48
N HIS A 159 1.19 -8.34 15.97
CA HIS A 159 2.26 -7.77 15.18
C HIS A 159 2.45 -8.64 13.95
N THR A 160 2.36 -8.04 12.77
CA THR A 160 2.62 -8.72 11.50
C THR A 160 3.50 -7.83 10.65
N TYR A 161 4.68 -8.33 10.30
CA TYR A 161 5.63 -7.63 9.44
C TYR A 161 5.76 -8.41 8.14
N THR A 162 5.42 -7.76 7.04
CA THR A 162 5.48 -8.38 5.71
C THR A 162 6.44 -7.61 4.83
N HIS A 163 7.35 -8.34 4.19
CA HIS A 163 8.27 -7.82 3.19
C HIS A 163 7.98 -8.49 1.86
N SER A 164 7.70 -7.71 0.83
CA SER A 164 7.27 -8.21 -0.46
C SER A 164 8.07 -7.58 -1.60
N ILE A 165 8.36 -8.37 -2.62
CA ILE A 165 8.84 -7.88 -3.90
C ILE A 165 7.60 -7.56 -4.74
N VAL A 166 7.56 -6.36 -5.31
CA VAL A 166 6.48 -5.89 -6.17
C VAL A 166 6.94 -5.95 -7.61
N ILE A 167 6.19 -6.66 -8.44
CA ILE A 167 6.35 -6.65 -9.90
C ILE A 167 5.00 -6.31 -10.49
N GLY A 168 4.94 -5.32 -11.37
CA GLY A 168 3.67 -4.86 -11.90
C GLY A 168 3.78 -4.13 -13.23
N VAL A 169 2.62 -3.98 -13.85
CA VAL A 169 2.44 -3.23 -15.09
C VAL A 169 1.40 -2.15 -14.85
N VAL A 170 1.76 -0.90 -15.11
CA VAL A 170 0.88 0.24 -14.94
C VAL A 170 0.47 0.77 -16.31
N LYS A 171 -0.82 0.73 -16.61
CA LYS A 171 -1.41 1.29 -17.82
C LYS A 171 -2.16 2.58 -17.47
N ARG A 172 -1.92 3.65 -18.22
CA ARG A 172 -2.60 4.93 -18.03
C ARG A 172 -3.80 5.01 -18.96
N PHE A 173 -4.95 5.30 -18.38
CA PHE A 173 -6.15 5.60 -19.14
C PHE A 173 -6.33 7.13 -19.15
N ARG A 174 -6.58 7.69 -20.32
CA ARG A 174 -7.01 9.10 -20.46
C ARG A 174 -8.53 9.10 -20.62
N THR A 175 -9.21 9.74 -19.69
CA THR A 175 -10.62 10.08 -19.89
C THR A 175 -10.64 11.33 -20.76
N VAL A 176 -11.18 11.24 -21.96
CA VAL A 176 -11.46 12.40 -22.80
C VAL A 176 -12.73 13.01 -22.21
N LYS A 177 -12.65 14.23 -21.69
CA LYS A 177 -13.86 15.04 -21.44
C LYS A 177 -14.30 15.58 -22.81
N GLU A 178 -15.46 15.15 -23.28
CA GLU A 178 -16.20 15.85 -24.32
C GLU A 178 -16.62 17.23 -23.84
#